data_97c5291b88261205978bdabf896ba0ab
#
_entry.id   97c5291b88261205978bdabf896ba0ab
#
_cell.length_a   1.000
_cell.length_b   1.000
_cell.length_c   1.000
_cell.angle_alpha   90.00
_cell.angle_beta   90.00
_cell.angle_gamma   90.00
#
_symmetry.space_group_name_H-M   'P 1'
#
loop_
_entity.id
_entity.type
_entity.pdbx_description
1 polymer ?
#
loop_
_entity_poly.entity_id
_entity_poly.type
_entity_poly.pdbx_seq_one_letter_code
_entity_poly.pdbx_strand_id
1 'polypeptide(L)'
;DRRQRQMCIRDRQWKDIHFQEQYLDISKTLHRVKDHTDDSEHNTKIIITPPKTESSIRNIPIPDFLFEILQQYVQSHKIDPEAYILTGKKMSFREPRSIEYYFKKTLKKCQIEPLHFHCLRHTFATRCVELGFDMKTLSEILGHSNINTTLNRYVHPSMEQKQQNMDKLNAVFTVK
;
A
#
# COMPACT_ATOMS: atom_id res chain seq x y z
N ASP A 1 -10.75 2.53 13.06
CA ASP A 1 -9.47 2.10 13.61
C ASP A 1 -8.32 2.39 12.64
N ARG A 2 -7.63 3.54 12.85
CA ARG A 2 -6.58 4.03 11.96
C ARG A 2 -5.32 3.13 11.95
N ARG A 3 -5.08 2.40 13.02
CA ARG A 3 -3.87 1.55 13.16
C ARG A 3 -3.91 0.28 12.31
N GLN A 4 -5.10 -0.25 12.01
CA GLN A 4 -5.25 -1.50 11.27
C GLN A 4 -5.07 -1.33 9.75
N ARG A 5 -5.36 -0.14 9.18
CA ARG A 5 -5.27 0.12 7.72
C ARG A 5 -3.83 0.30 7.20
N GLN A 6 -2.84 0.40 8.07
CA GLN A 6 -1.50 0.89 7.70
C GLN A 6 -0.50 -0.19 7.33
N MET A 7 -0.85 -1.47 7.41
CA MET A 7 0.20 -2.50 7.41
C MET A 7 -0.06 -3.72 6.52
N CYS A 8 -0.67 -3.50 5.37
CA CYS A 8 -0.86 -4.58 4.39
C CYS A 8 0.47 -5.22 3.91
N ILE A 9 1.61 -4.56 4.08
CA ILE A 9 2.90 -5.10 3.66
C ILE A 9 3.48 -6.11 4.66
N ARG A 10 3.15 -6.02 5.94
CA ARG A 10 3.73 -6.89 6.98
C ARG A 10 3.29 -8.34 6.87
N ASP A 11 2.11 -8.57 6.32
CA ASP A 11 1.43 -9.85 6.20
C ASP A 11 1.48 -10.42 4.78
N ARG A 12 2.26 -9.78 3.89
CA ARG A 12 2.48 -10.27 2.54
C ARG A 12 3.58 -11.33 2.53
N GLN A 13 3.28 -12.43 1.86
CA GLN A 13 4.20 -13.52 1.56
C GLN A 13 4.62 -13.44 0.09
N TRP A 14 5.72 -14.08 -0.26
CA TRP A 14 6.17 -14.08 -1.64
C TRP A 14 5.19 -14.72 -2.61
N LYS A 15 4.41 -15.69 -2.16
CA LYS A 15 3.32 -16.28 -2.96
C LYS A 15 2.18 -15.33 -3.29
N ASP A 16 2.04 -14.20 -2.56
CA ASP A 16 1.05 -13.17 -2.84
C ASP A 16 1.47 -12.29 -4.03
N ILE A 17 2.71 -12.46 -4.55
CA ILE A 17 3.20 -11.82 -5.77
C ILE A 17 3.03 -12.80 -6.94
N HIS A 18 2.17 -12.45 -7.87
CA HIS A 18 1.96 -13.21 -9.10
C HIS A 18 2.93 -12.73 -10.17
N PHE A 19 4.07 -13.43 -10.30
CA PHE A 19 5.14 -13.03 -11.22
C PHE A 19 4.80 -13.21 -12.70
N GLN A 20 3.84 -14.05 -13.05
CA GLN A 20 3.43 -14.22 -14.44
C GLN A 20 2.53 -13.07 -14.90
N GLU A 21 1.60 -12.66 -14.06
CA GLU A 21 0.60 -11.62 -14.34
C GLU A 21 0.99 -10.24 -13.78
N GLN A 22 2.13 -10.14 -13.10
CA GLN A 22 2.74 -8.91 -12.60
C GLN A 22 1.85 -8.11 -11.65
N TYR A 23 1.21 -8.79 -10.68
CA TYR A 23 0.42 -8.12 -9.64
C TYR A 23 0.67 -8.68 -8.24
N LEU A 24 0.30 -7.89 -7.22
CA LEU A 24 0.28 -8.25 -5.81
C LEU A 24 -1.16 -8.48 -5.36
N ASP A 25 -1.46 -9.66 -4.81
CA ASP A 25 -2.75 -9.98 -4.20
C ASP A 25 -2.85 -9.45 -2.76
N ILE A 26 -3.94 -8.74 -2.48
CA ILE A 26 -4.31 -8.24 -1.16
C ILE A 26 -5.64 -8.89 -0.75
N SER A 27 -5.60 -10.13 -0.31
CA SER A 27 -6.80 -10.92 0.06
C SER A 27 -6.86 -11.30 1.54
N LYS A 28 -5.80 -11.01 2.32
CA LYS A 28 -5.73 -11.37 3.74
C LYS A 28 -5.23 -10.21 4.60
N THR A 29 -5.60 -10.23 5.87
CA THR A 29 -5.14 -9.29 6.89
C THR A 29 -4.78 -10.04 8.15
N LEU A 30 -3.69 -9.65 8.79
CA LEU A 30 -3.17 -10.25 9.99
C LEU A 30 -3.54 -9.39 11.21
N HIS A 31 -4.24 -9.98 12.15
CA HIS A 31 -4.66 -9.33 13.38
C HIS A 31 -4.05 -10.02 14.61
N ARG A 32 -3.66 -9.21 15.59
CA ARG A 32 -3.34 -9.71 16.92
C ARG A 32 -4.58 -9.54 17.81
N VAL A 33 -5.08 -10.62 18.35
CA VAL A 33 -6.24 -10.65 19.26
C VAL A 33 -5.81 -11.19 20.61
N LYS A 34 -6.51 -10.81 21.66
CA LYS A 34 -6.32 -11.42 22.99
C LYS A 34 -6.68 -12.90 22.92
N ASP A 35 -5.86 -13.73 23.52
CA ASP A 35 -6.18 -15.14 23.69
C ASP A 35 -6.89 -15.31 25.03
N HIS A 36 -8.18 -15.62 24.98
CA HIS A 36 -9.02 -15.80 26.16
C HIS A 36 -8.95 -17.23 26.72
N THR A 37 -8.12 -18.09 26.13
CA THR A 37 -7.99 -19.49 26.57
C THR A 37 -6.92 -19.67 27.64
N ASP A 38 -6.18 -18.63 27.97
CA ASP A 38 -5.10 -18.67 28.96
C ASP A 38 -5.24 -17.44 29.88
N ASP A 39 -5.29 -17.67 31.19
CA ASP A 39 -5.50 -16.66 32.25
C ASP A 39 -4.35 -15.65 32.43
N SER A 40 -3.34 -15.67 31.57
CA SER A 40 -2.25 -14.71 31.62
C SER A 40 -2.63 -13.38 30.95
N GLU A 41 -2.51 -12.26 31.65
CA GLU A 41 -2.86 -10.90 31.20
C GLU A 41 -2.19 -10.46 29.87
N HIS A 42 -1.23 -11.24 29.36
CA HIS A 42 -0.43 -10.89 28.19
C HIS A 42 -0.58 -11.83 26.99
N ASN A 43 -1.47 -12.81 27.05
CA ASN A 43 -1.62 -13.78 25.98
C ASN A 43 -2.36 -13.17 24.79
N THR A 44 -1.67 -13.13 23.64
CA THR A 44 -2.23 -12.71 22.37
C THR A 44 -1.89 -13.70 21.28
N LYS A 45 -2.87 -14.08 20.49
CA LYS A 45 -2.68 -14.89 19.29
C LYS A 45 -2.87 -14.07 18.03
N ILE A 46 -2.25 -14.57 16.97
CA ILE A 46 -2.37 -13.99 15.65
C ILE A 46 -3.42 -14.78 14.88
N ILE A 47 -4.34 -14.05 14.29
CA ILE A 47 -5.31 -14.61 13.37
C ILE A 47 -5.14 -13.96 11.99
N ILE A 48 -5.26 -14.77 10.96
CA ILE A 48 -5.32 -14.33 9.58
C ILE A 48 -6.79 -14.38 9.17
N THR A 49 -7.32 -13.24 8.76
CA THR A 49 -8.71 -13.12 8.32
C THR A 49 -8.76 -12.46 6.94
N PRO A 50 -9.82 -12.68 6.16
CA PRO A 50 -10.07 -11.82 5.01
C PRO A 50 -10.25 -10.38 5.47
N PRO A 51 -10.00 -9.39 4.62
CA PRO A 51 -10.25 -7.99 4.92
C PRO A 51 -11.71 -7.75 5.29
N LYS A 52 -11.99 -6.75 6.14
CA LYS A 52 -13.35 -6.44 6.63
C LYS A 52 -14.33 -5.99 5.56
N THR A 53 -13.85 -5.51 4.42
CA THR A 53 -14.67 -5.00 3.31
C THR A 53 -14.18 -5.59 2.00
N GLU A 54 -15.07 -5.85 1.07
CA GLU A 54 -14.75 -6.33 -0.28
C GLU A 54 -13.80 -5.38 -1.00
N SER A 55 -13.97 -4.07 -0.85
CA SER A 55 -13.09 -3.05 -1.43
C SER A 55 -11.65 -3.12 -0.92
N SER A 56 -11.39 -3.86 0.14
CA SER A 56 -10.04 -4.10 0.66
C SER A 56 -9.37 -5.31 0.00
N ILE A 57 -10.14 -6.20 -0.63
CA ILE A 57 -9.63 -7.30 -1.46
C ILE A 57 -9.35 -6.72 -2.84
N ARG A 58 -8.11 -6.79 -3.29
CA ARG A 58 -7.71 -6.19 -4.57
C ARG A 58 -6.39 -6.74 -5.07
N ASN A 59 -6.25 -6.73 -6.38
CA ASN A 59 -5.00 -6.96 -7.08
C ASN A 59 -4.36 -5.61 -7.42
N ILE A 60 -3.12 -5.42 -7.05
CA ILE A 60 -2.37 -4.20 -7.33
C ILE A 60 -1.33 -4.52 -8.39
N PRO A 61 -1.43 -3.97 -9.61
CA PRO A 61 -0.40 -4.12 -10.64
C PRO A 61 0.94 -3.60 -10.12
N ILE A 62 2.01 -4.31 -10.42
CA ILE A 62 3.37 -3.95 -10.02
C ILE A 62 4.02 -3.24 -11.22
N PRO A 63 4.48 -1.99 -11.09
CA PRO A 63 5.16 -1.31 -12.18
C PRO A 63 6.51 -1.97 -12.50
N ASP A 64 6.94 -1.89 -13.76
CA ASP A 64 8.09 -2.64 -14.30
C ASP A 64 9.36 -2.46 -13.46
N PHE A 65 9.69 -1.21 -13.09
CA PHE A 65 10.89 -0.94 -12.28
C PHE A 65 10.90 -1.69 -10.93
N LEU A 66 9.73 -1.84 -10.29
CA LEU A 66 9.61 -2.57 -9.04
C LEU A 66 9.60 -4.08 -9.28
N PHE A 67 8.96 -4.50 -10.36
CA PHE A 67 8.90 -5.90 -10.76
C PHE A 67 10.29 -6.47 -11.03
N GLU A 68 11.13 -5.74 -11.76
CA GLU A 68 12.52 -6.11 -12.03
C GLU A 68 13.33 -6.28 -10.73
N ILE A 69 13.18 -5.35 -9.78
CA ILE A 69 13.85 -5.43 -8.47
C ILE A 69 13.41 -6.69 -7.71
N LEU A 70 12.11 -6.97 -7.68
CA LEU A 70 11.57 -8.14 -6.99
C LEU A 70 12.01 -9.44 -7.67
N GLN A 71 12.03 -9.50 -8.98
CA GLN A 71 12.47 -10.64 -9.76
C GLN A 71 13.96 -10.94 -9.54
N GLN A 72 14.81 -9.92 -9.63
CA GLN A 72 16.24 -10.06 -9.34
C GLN A 72 16.49 -10.54 -7.91
N TYR A 73 15.71 -10.03 -6.95
CA TYR A 73 15.82 -10.46 -5.57
C TYR A 73 15.48 -11.94 -5.41
N VAL A 74 14.39 -12.42 -6.03
CA VAL A 74 13.97 -13.83 -5.97
C VAL A 74 15.01 -14.74 -6.65
N GLN A 75 15.56 -14.32 -7.79
CA GLN A 75 16.57 -15.08 -8.52
C GLN A 75 17.90 -15.20 -7.75
N SER A 76 18.30 -14.15 -7.05
CA SER A 76 19.56 -14.11 -6.29
C SER A 76 19.48 -14.79 -4.92
N HIS A 77 18.28 -15.04 -4.42
CA HIS A 77 18.05 -15.66 -3.12
C HIS A 77 17.14 -16.87 -3.28
N LYS A 78 17.41 -17.94 -2.55
CA LYS A 78 16.49 -19.10 -2.47
C LYS A 78 15.27 -18.72 -1.65
N ILE A 79 14.30 -18.09 -2.29
CA ILE A 79 13.09 -17.60 -1.65
C ILE A 79 12.07 -18.72 -1.51
N ASP A 80 11.56 -18.89 -0.30
CA ASP A 80 10.41 -19.75 -0.05
C ASP A 80 9.12 -18.95 -0.30
N PRO A 81 8.21 -19.44 -1.14
CA PRO A 81 6.94 -18.74 -1.43
C PRO A 81 6.10 -18.45 -0.18
N GLU A 82 6.19 -19.28 0.85
CA GLU A 82 5.47 -19.12 2.12
C GLU A 82 6.16 -18.13 3.07
N ALA A 83 7.37 -17.67 2.76
CA ALA A 83 8.06 -16.70 3.59
C ALA A 83 7.44 -15.30 3.46
N TYR A 84 7.38 -14.58 4.58
CA TYR A 84 6.96 -13.18 4.58
C TYR A 84 8.00 -12.29 3.92
N ILE A 85 7.57 -11.38 3.05
CA ILE A 85 8.45 -10.50 2.26
C ILE A 85 9.43 -9.72 3.15
N LEU A 86 8.96 -9.16 4.26
CA LEU A 86 9.79 -8.31 5.12
C LEU A 86 10.73 -9.06 6.07
N THR A 87 10.56 -10.36 6.27
CA THR A 87 11.40 -11.15 7.17
C THR A 87 12.18 -12.25 6.49
N GLY A 88 11.73 -12.70 5.33
CA GLY A 88 12.23 -13.89 4.66
C GLY A 88 11.96 -15.19 5.41
N LYS A 89 11.06 -15.18 6.40
CA LYS A 89 10.76 -16.34 7.26
C LYS A 89 9.29 -16.75 7.17
N LYS A 90 8.99 -18.06 7.21
CA LYS A 90 7.61 -18.59 7.13
C LYS A 90 6.74 -18.24 8.33
N MET A 91 7.29 -18.33 9.53
CA MET A 91 6.54 -18.21 10.78
C MET A 91 6.74 -16.84 11.48
N SER A 92 7.39 -15.90 10.84
CA SER A 92 7.75 -14.63 11.46
C SER A 92 7.44 -13.46 10.53
N PHE A 93 6.38 -12.75 10.85
CA PHE A 93 6.07 -11.45 10.23
C PHE A 93 6.70 -10.31 11.04
N ARG A 94 6.79 -9.12 10.45
CA ARG A 94 7.28 -7.92 11.16
C ARG A 94 6.18 -7.27 11.99
N GLU A 95 6.49 -7.03 13.26
CA GLU A 95 5.62 -6.21 14.11
C GLU A 95 5.58 -4.75 13.62
N PRO A 96 4.41 -4.08 13.71
CA PRO A 96 4.25 -2.69 13.30
C PRO A 96 5.31 -1.75 13.87
N ARG A 97 5.59 -1.89 15.18
CA ARG A 97 6.60 -1.08 15.87
C ARG A 97 8.00 -1.24 15.30
N SER A 98 8.35 -2.46 14.87
CA SER A 98 9.65 -2.71 14.24
C SER A 98 9.76 -2.01 12.89
N ILE A 99 8.70 -2.02 12.07
CA ILE A 99 8.68 -1.34 10.78
C ILE A 99 8.82 0.18 10.98
N GLU A 100 8.07 0.76 11.92
CA GLU A 100 8.18 2.18 12.26
C GLU A 100 9.58 2.55 12.77
N TYR A 101 10.18 1.69 13.59
CA TYR A 101 11.54 1.89 14.09
C TYR A 101 12.57 1.93 12.94
N TYR A 102 12.54 0.94 12.04
CA TYR A 102 13.46 0.91 10.90
C TYR A 102 13.22 2.07 9.94
N PHE A 103 11.98 2.45 9.72
CA PHE A 103 11.64 3.62 8.91
C PHE A 103 12.24 4.90 9.49
N LYS A 104 12.03 5.17 10.78
CA LYS A 104 12.64 6.32 11.47
C LYS A 104 14.17 6.29 11.42
N LYS A 105 14.78 5.11 11.59
CA LYS A 105 16.23 4.93 11.47
C LYS A 105 16.74 5.28 10.07
N THR A 106 15.97 4.88 9.04
CA THR A 106 16.30 5.22 7.64
C THR A 106 16.18 6.72 7.39
N LEU A 107 15.08 7.36 7.82
CA LEU A 107 14.92 8.81 7.71
C LEU A 107 16.09 9.56 8.34
N LYS A 108 16.48 9.17 9.55
CA LYS A 108 17.64 9.77 10.24
C LYS A 108 18.95 9.60 9.46
N LYS A 109 19.20 8.42 8.87
CA LYS A 109 20.38 8.19 8.02
C LYS A 109 20.39 9.07 6.76
N CYS A 110 19.21 9.34 6.21
CA CYS A 110 19.03 10.18 5.02
C CYS A 110 18.93 11.69 5.37
N GLN A 111 19.09 12.07 6.64
CA GLN A 111 18.92 13.45 7.12
C GLN A 111 17.54 14.05 6.78
N ILE A 112 16.50 13.20 6.77
CA ILE A 112 15.10 13.59 6.54
C ILE A 112 14.43 13.76 7.91
N GLU A 113 13.65 14.84 8.04
CA GLU A 113 12.85 15.11 9.24
C GLU A 113 11.97 13.93 9.64
N PRO A 114 11.71 13.73 10.94
CA PRO A 114 10.90 12.61 11.41
C PRO A 114 9.48 12.65 10.85
N LEU A 115 9.10 11.59 10.13
CA LEU A 115 7.79 11.40 9.52
C LEU A 115 7.13 10.13 10.06
N HIS A 116 5.80 10.09 10.02
CA HIS A 116 5.05 8.87 10.27
C HIS A 116 5.09 7.93 9.05
N PHE A 117 5.14 6.62 9.29
CA PHE A 117 5.17 5.62 8.20
C PHE A 117 4.05 5.82 7.16
N HIS A 118 2.89 6.31 7.59
CA HIS A 118 1.76 6.57 6.69
C HIS A 118 2.02 7.67 5.65
N CYS A 119 3.05 8.50 5.84
CA CYS A 119 3.42 9.51 4.84
C CYS A 119 3.82 8.88 3.50
N LEU A 120 4.38 7.65 3.50
CA LEU A 120 4.70 6.93 2.26
C LEU A 120 3.45 6.73 1.38
N ARG A 121 2.32 6.38 2.01
CA ARG A 121 1.04 6.26 1.30
C ARG A 121 0.55 7.62 0.77
N HIS A 122 0.73 8.68 1.56
CA HIS A 122 0.36 10.04 1.11
C HIS A 122 1.24 10.47 -0.06
N THR A 123 2.55 10.28 0.04
CA THR A 123 3.49 10.60 -1.04
C THR A 123 3.14 9.84 -2.31
N PHE A 124 2.90 8.54 -2.22
CA PHE A 124 2.46 7.73 -3.36
C PHE A 124 1.19 8.29 -4.00
N ALA A 125 0.15 8.52 -3.19
CA ALA A 125 -1.12 9.02 -3.70
C ALA A 125 -0.99 10.42 -4.34
N THR A 126 -0.23 11.33 -3.73
CA THR A 126 0.04 12.67 -4.29
C THR A 126 0.76 12.54 -5.65
N ARG A 127 1.79 11.70 -5.74
CA ARG A 127 2.50 11.47 -7.02
C ARG A 127 1.59 10.88 -8.09
N CYS A 128 0.71 9.95 -7.74
CA CYS A 128 -0.28 9.42 -8.69
C CYS A 128 -1.22 10.52 -9.21
N VAL A 129 -1.66 11.43 -8.34
CA VAL A 129 -2.51 12.57 -8.75
C VAL A 129 -1.75 13.52 -9.67
N GLU A 130 -0.50 13.86 -9.34
CA GLU A 130 0.38 14.70 -10.17
C GLU A 130 0.64 14.09 -11.56
N LEU A 131 0.70 12.77 -11.64
CA LEU A 131 0.84 12.01 -12.89
C LEU A 131 -0.48 11.84 -13.64
N GLY A 132 -1.58 12.37 -13.13
CA GLY A 132 -2.88 12.33 -13.80
C GLY A 132 -3.63 11.01 -13.68
N PHE A 133 -3.38 10.22 -12.63
CA PHE A 133 -4.13 8.98 -12.40
C PHE A 133 -5.62 9.27 -12.25
N ASP A 134 -6.45 8.42 -12.85
CA ASP A 134 -7.88 8.44 -12.57
C ASP A 134 -8.16 8.20 -11.08
N MET A 135 -9.03 9.03 -10.51
CA MET A 135 -9.29 9.03 -9.06
C MET A 135 -9.97 7.76 -8.59
N LYS A 136 -10.80 7.14 -9.43
CA LYS A 136 -11.45 5.86 -9.10
C LYS A 136 -10.40 4.76 -9.03
N THR A 137 -9.55 4.66 -10.03
CA THR A 137 -8.41 3.72 -10.09
C THR A 137 -7.48 3.91 -8.89
N LEU A 138 -7.10 5.15 -8.56
CA LEU A 138 -6.27 5.44 -7.39
C LEU A 138 -6.96 5.02 -6.08
N SER A 139 -8.26 5.28 -5.95
CA SER A 139 -9.04 4.89 -4.78
C SER A 139 -9.07 3.37 -4.58
N GLU A 140 -9.21 2.62 -5.67
CA GLU A 140 -9.17 1.14 -5.68
C GLU A 140 -7.78 0.62 -5.30
N ILE A 141 -6.70 1.14 -5.90
CA ILE A 141 -5.32 0.79 -5.54
C ILE A 141 -5.07 1.05 -4.05
N LEU A 142 -5.54 2.17 -3.53
CA LEU A 142 -5.43 2.51 -2.13
C LEU A 142 -6.35 1.66 -1.23
N GLY A 143 -7.38 1.02 -1.76
CA GLY A 143 -8.38 0.25 -1.00
C GLY A 143 -9.24 1.16 -0.12
N HIS A 144 -9.62 2.33 -0.60
CA HIS A 144 -10.61 3.18 0.04
C HIS A 144 -12.02 2.67 -0.28
N SER A 145 -12.84 2.48 0.73
CA SER A 145 -14.25 2.07 0.56
C SER A 145 -15.11 3.18 -0.05
N ASN A 146 -14.63 4.42 -0.02
CA ASN A 146 -15.31 5.60 -0.58
C ASN A 146 -14.29 6.46 -1.33
N ILE A 147 -14.57 6.71 -2.61
CA ILE A 147 -13.75 7.56 -3.48
C ILE A 147 -13.57 8.99 -2.92
N ASN A 148 -14.58 9.51 -2.21
CA ASN A 148 -14.50 10.84 -1.59
C ASN A 148 -13.34 10.97 -0.61
N THR A 149 -12.89 9.85 -0.02
CA THR A 149 -11.68 9.85 0.83
C THR A 149 -10.43 10.20 0.03
N THR A 150 -10.35 9.77 -1.22
CA THR A 150 -9.24 10.10 -2.14
C THR A 150 -9.39 11.53 -2.65
N LEU A 151 -10.58 11.88 -3.14
CA LEU A 151 -10.86 13.22 -3.68
C LEU A 151 -10.60 14.33 -2.67
N ASN A 152 -11.21 14.24 -1.49
CA ASN A 152 -11.11 15.29 -0.46
C ASN A 152 -9.68 15.44 0.10
N ARG A 153 -8.85 14.40 -0.01
CA ARG A 153 -7.51 14.42 0.57
C ARG A 153 -6.42 14.81 -0.42
N TYR A 154 -6.57 14.46 -1.69
CA TYR A 154 -5.50 14.59 -2.68
C TYR A 154 -5.85 15.49 -3.87
N VAL A 155 -7.13 15.84 -4.07
CA VAL A 155 -7.56 16.64 -5.23
C VAL A 155 -7.94 18.03 -4.79
N HIS A 156 -7.04 18.97 -5.04
CA HIS A 156 -7.27 20.42 -4.84
C HIS A 156 -6.88 21.13 -6.14
N PRO A 157 -7.77 21.14 -7.16
CA PRO A 157 -7.42 21.66 -8.48
C PRO A 157 -7.15 23.16 -8.42
N SER A 158 -5.98 23.59 -8.87
CA SER A 158 -5.65 25.00 -9.04
C SER A 158 -6.46 25.65 -10.18
N MET A 159 -6.47 26.99 -10.25
CA MET A 159 -7.10 27.67 -11.37
C MET A 159 -6.43 27.34 -12.71
N GLU A 160 -5.11 27.15 -12.72
CA GLU A 160 -4.35 26.74 -13.89
C GLU A 160 -4.82 25.36 -14.40
N GLN A 161 -4.99 24.40 -13.49
CA GLN A 161 -5.52 23.08 -13.86
C GLN A 161 -6.94 23.13 -14.40
N LYS A 162 -7.80 23.99 -13.81
CA LYS A 162 -9.15 24.22 -14.33
C LYS A 162 -9.10 24.81 -15.73
N GLN A 163 -8.24 25.79 -15.96
CA GLN A 163 -8.07 26.42 -17.27
C GLN A 163 -7.57 25.41 -18.30
N GLN A 164 -6.50 24.65 -17.99
CA GLN A 164 -5.98 23.62 -18.87
C GLN A 164 -7.03 22.56 -19.26
N ASN A 165 -7.92 22.20 -18.33
CA ASN A 165 -9.00 21.27 -18.63
C ASN A 165 -10.09 21.91 -19.52
N MET A 166 -10.41 23.17 -19.32
CA MET A 166 -11.34 23.91 -20.19
C MET A 166 -10.76 24.07 -21.60
N ASP A 167 -9.47 24.33 -21.72
CA ASP A 167 -8.78 24.50 -23.01
C ASP A 167 -8.81 23.23 -23.89
N LYS A 168 -8.96 22.04 -23.28
CA LYS A 168 -9.16 20.79 -24.04
C LYS A 168 -10.43 20.82 -24.88
N LEU A 169 -11.43 21.62 -24.51
CA LEU A 169 -12.66 21.78 -25.28
C LEU A 169 -12.42 22.50 -26.60
N ASN A 170 -11.37 23.32 -26.72
CA ASN A 170 -11.01 23.99 -27.95
C ASN A 170 -10.74 23.02 -29.11
N ALA A 171 -10.28 21.77 -28.79
CA ALA A 171 -10.08 20.74 -29.79
C ALA A 171 -11.40 20.18 -30.37
N VAL A 172 -12.51 20.32 -29.63
CA VAL A 172 -13.83 19.81 -30.02
C VAL A 172 -14.70 20.92 -30.62
N PHE A 173 -14.57 22.12 -30.09
CA PHE A 173 -15.36 23.30 -30.47
C PHE A 173 -14.51 24.31 -31.26
N THR A 174 -13.95 23.89 -32.38
CA THR A 174 -13.29 24.82 -33.31
C THR A 174 -14.38 25.62 -34.01
N VAL A 175 -14.56 26.89 -33.64
CA VAL A 175 -15.39 27.82 -34.43
C VAL A 175 -14.62 28.14 -35.71
N LYS A 176 -15.18 27.74 -36.85
CA LYS A 176 -14.69 28.14 -38.16
C LYS A 176 -15.06 29.58 -38.45
#